data_619189903daccfdaf4cfdcbd673b6eba
#
_entry.id   619189903daccfdaf4cfdcbd673b6eba
#
_cell.length_a   1.000
_cell.length_b   1.000
_cell.length_c   1.000
_cell.angle_alpha   90.00
_cell.angle_beta   90.00
_cell.angle_gamma   90.00
#
_symmetry.space_group_name_H-M   'P 1'
#
loop_
_entity.id
_entity.type
_entity.pdbx_description
1 polymer ?
#
loop_
_entity_poly.entity_id
_entity_poly.type
_entity_poly.pdbx_seq_one_letter_code
_entity_poly.pdbx_strand_id
1 'polypeptide(L)'
;LCSLGDGPFGDSATQYFVGSFDGKKFICDNQPNVTKWMDWGKDHYATVTWSDAPDNRRIAIAWMSNWQYANDVPTSQYRSPNSVPRDLSLFAVGDGIYLQSAPSPELLKLRDISKKRSFRVNGTRTVKELVPGNEGAYEIELAIRNQHADVIGFRLYNDKGEEVDMQYDMKEKK
;
A
#
# COMPACT_ATOMS: atom_id res chain seq x y z
N LEU A 1 0.24 -5.64 14.71
CA LEU A 1 1.21 -5.23 13.70
C LEU A 1 2.62 -5.41 14.25
N CYS A 2 3.55 -5.81 13.40
CA CYS A 2 4.96 -5.98 13.75
C CYS A 2 5.83 -5.47 12.60
N SER A 3 6.67 -4.48 12.86
CA SER A 3 7.67 -4.02 11.90
C SER A 3 8.95 -4.85 12.06
N LEU A 4 9.50 -5.29 10.96
CA LEU A 4 10.66 -6.19 10.96
C LEU A 4 11.56 -5.96 9.73
N GLY A 5 12.79 -6.41 9.81
CA GLY A 5 13.84 -6.28 8.80
C GLY A 5 14.00 -7.49 7.87
N ASP A 6 12.94 -8.24 7.60
CA ASP A 6 12.97 -9.39 6.69
C ASP A 6 11.67 -9.44 5.87
N GLY A 7 11.44 -8.37 5.15
CA GLY A 7 10.26 -8.14 4.33
C GLY A 7 10.27 -8.93 3.02
N PRO A 8 9.16 -8.94 2.28
CA PRO A 8 8.99 -9.71 1.06
C PRO A 8 9.93 -9.26 -0.08
N PHE A 9 10.43 -8.01 0.00
CA PHE A 9 11.40 -7.44 -0.93
C PHE A 9 12.74 -7.07 -0.28
N GLY A 10 13.02 -7.68 0.88
CA GLY A 10 14.20 -7.43 1.70
C GLY A 10 14.03 -6.25 2.64
N ASP A 11 14.66 -6.36 3.82
CA ASP A 11 14.65 -5.40 4.91
C ASP A 11 13.25 -4.96 5.35
N SER A 12 12.99 -3.68 5.42
CA SER A 12 11.87 -3.03 6.09
C SER A 12 10.48 -3.48 5.59
N ALA A 13 9.65 -4.00 6.50
CA ALA A 13 8.25 -4.35 6.21
C ALA A 13 7.38 -4.33 7.46
N THR A 14 6.08 -4.39 7.28
CA THR A 14 5.10 -4.55 8.35
C THR A 14 4.29 -5.83 8.17
N GLN A 15 4.47 -6.76 9.08
CA GLN A 15 3.69 -7.98 9.20
C GLN A 15 2.49 -7.78 10.11
N TYR A 16 1.38 -8.47 9.86
CA TYR A 16 0.25 -8.47 10.78
C TYR A 16 -0.15 -9.88 11.21
N PHE A 17 -0.74 -9.94 12.38
CA PHE A 17 -1.29 -11.15 12.99
C PHE A 17 -2.74 -10.88 13.36
N VAL A 18 -3.60 -11.85 13.10
CA VAL A 18 -4.99 -11.88 13.56
C VAL A 18 -5.11 -12.98 14.61
N GLY A 19 -5.83 -12.67 15.67
CA GLY A 19 -6.02 -13.61 16.79
C GLY A 19 -6.73 -12.98 17.98
N SER A 20 -6.75 -13.68 19.07
CA SER A 20 -7.37 -13.28 20.33
C SER A 20 -6.32 -13.03 21.42
N PHE A 21 -6.63 -12.13 22.36
CA PHE A 21 -5.79 -11.83 23.51
C PHE A 21 -6.62 -11.97 24.80
N ASP A 22 -6.18 -12.81 25.70
CA ASP A 22 -6.86 -13.13 26.96
C ASP A 22 -6.46 -12.22 28.14
N GLY A 23 -5.68 -11.20 27.87
CA GLY A 23 -5.08 -10.32 28.87
C GLY A 23 -3.67 -10.71 29.31
N LYS A 24 -3.21 -11.92 28.90
CA LYS A 24 -1.86 -12.44 29.21
C LYS A 24 -1.14 -12.95 27.99
N LYS A 25 -1.85 -13.61 27.09
CA LYS A 25 -1.28 -14.27 25.92
C LYS A 25 -2.09 -13.92 24.67
N PHE A 26 -1.36 -13.63 23.58
CA PHE A 26 -1.94 -13.54 22.24
C PHE A 26 -1.94 -14.93 21.59
N ILE A 27 -3.09 -15.35 21.09
CA ILE A 27 -3.28 -16.61 20.36
C ILE A 27 -3.53 -16.25 18.91
N CYS A 28 -2.56 -16.55 18.04
CA CYS A 28 -2.65 -16.27 16.61
C CYS A 28 -3.54 -17.33 15.92
N ASP A 29 -4.44 -16.88 15.05
CA ASP A 29 -5.33 -17.76 14.29
C ASP A 29 -4.60 -18.45 13.11
N ASN A 30 -3.45 -17.90 12.69
CA ASN A 30 -2.69 -18.48 11.58
C ASN A 30 -1.66 -19.48 12.06
N GLN A 31 -1.37 -20.48 11.22
CA GLN A 31 -0.25 -21.37 11.42
C GLN A 31 1.09 -20.60 11.39
N PRO A 32 2.14 -21.06 12.10
CA PRO A 32 3.42 -20.36 12.19
C PRO A 32 4.12 -20.11 10.85
N ASN A 33 3.84 -20.93 9.84
CA ASN A 33 4.41 -20.82 8.50
C ASN A 33 3.63 -19.90 7.55
N VAL A 34 2.56 -19.26 8.04
CA VAL A 34 1.75 -18.32 7.26
C VAL A 34 2.13 -16.90 7.61
N THR A 35 2.76 -16.21 6.68
CA THR A 35 3.10 -14.79 6.80
C THR A 35 2.09 -13.93 6.09
N LYS A 36 1.58 -12.89 6.78
CA LYS A 36 0.66 -11.90 6.23
C LYS A 36 1.29 -10.51 6.30
N TRP A 37 1.45 -9.89 5.16
CA TRP A 37 2.01 -8.54 5.04
C TRP A 37 0.92 -7.49 4.99
N MET A 38 1.11 -6.38 5.72
CA MET A 38 0.19 -5.24 5.69
C MET A 38 0.32 -4.46 4.38
N ASP A 39 1.48 -4.47 3.79
CA ASP A 39 1.81 -3.82 2.53
C ASP A 39 2.77 -4.72 1.73
N TRP A 40 2.56 -4.79 0.42
CA TRP A 40 3.42 -5.54 -0.51
C TRP A 40 4.43 -4.64 -1.24
N GLY A 41 4.42 -3.33 -0.94
CA GLY A 41 5.43 -2.42 -1.41
C GLY A 41 6.74 -2.57 -0.62
N LYS A 42 7.80 -1.98 -1.15
CA LYS A 42 9.12 -2.00 -0.52
C LYS A 42 9.23 -1.04 0.66
N ASP A 43 8.39 -0.01 0.71
CA ASP A 43 8.51 1.14 1.61
C ASP A 43 7.33 1.24 2.58
N HIS A 44 7.26 0.33 3.56
CA HIS A 44 6.23 0.37 4.59
C HIS A 44 6.76 -0.20 5.90
N TYR A 45 7.26 0.66 6.79
CA TYR A 45 7.96 0.25 8.01
C TYR A 45 7.57 1.10 9.21
N ALA A 46 7.88 0.62 10.41
CA ALA A 46 7.63 1.30 11.68
C ALA A 46 6.17 1.80 11.82
N THR A 47 5.23 0.98 11.38
CA THR A 47 3.80 1.32 11.39
C THR A 47 3.31 1.56 12.80
N VAL A 48 2.68 2.71 12.99
CA VAL A 48 1.99 3.09 14.23
C VAL A 48 0.51 3.31 13.98
N THR A 49 -0.30 3.18 15.02
CA THR A 49 -1.73 3.45 14.97
C THR A 49 -2.11 4.48 16.03
N TRP A 50 -3.12 5.31 15.71
CA TRP A 50 -3.70 6.20 16.71
C TRP A 50 -4.61 5.45 17.66
N SER A 51 -4.53 5.79 18.96
CA SER A 51 -5.55 5.46 19.94
C SER A 51 -6.65 6.54 19.91
N ASP A 52 -7.85 6.16 20.32
CA ASP A 52 -8.99 7.08 20.50
C ASP A 52 -9.34 7.93 19.26
N ALA A 53 -9.11 7.39 18.08
CA ALA A 53 -9.59 8.02 16.85
C ALA A 53 -11.13 8.07 16.85
N PRO A 54 -11.75 9.14 16.32
CA PRO A 54 -13.21 9.25 16.23
C PRO A 54 -13.85 8.02 15.58
N ASP A 55 -15.08 7.71 15.98
CA ASP A 55 -15.89 6.62 15.43
C ASP A 55 -15.28 5.23 15.61
N ASN A 56 -14.47 5.03 16.65
CA ASN A 56 -13.73 3.80 16.91
C ASN A 56 -12.85 3.34 15.74
N ARG A 57 -12.47 4.25 14.88
CA ARG A 57 -11.58 3.96 13.75
C ARG A 57 -10.19 3.55 14.25
N ARG A 58 -9.55 2.70 13.51
CA ARG A 58 -8.14 2.38 13.69
C ARG A 58 -7.38 2.91 12.48
N ILE A 59 -6.65 4.00 12.70
CA ILE A 59 -5.91 4.68 11.63
C ILE A 59 -4.43 4.37 11.82
N ALA A 60 -3.75 4.02 10.73
CA ALA A 60 -2.33 3.71 10.71
C ALA A 60 -1.57 4.66 9.79
N ILE A 61 -0.31 4.90 10.14
CA ILE A 61 0.68 5.54 9.29
C ILE A 61 2.00 4.79 9.42
N ALA A 62 2.80 4.77 8.37
CA ALA A 62 4.11 4.12 8.35
C ALA A 62 5.20 5.04 7.80
N TRP A 63 6.43 4.76 8.13
CA TRP A 63 7.58 5.33 7.45
C TRP A 63 7.67 4.74 6.04
N MET A 64 7.57 5.60 5.02
CA MET A 64 7.60 5.21 3.62
C MET A 64 9.04 5.23 3.10
N SER A 65 9.83 4.30 3.58
CA SER A 65 11.21 4.06 3.16
C SER A 65 11.65 2.65 3.54
N ASN A 66 12.89 2.30 3.16
CA ASN A 66 13.52 1.02 3.44
C ASN A 66 14.96 1.25 3.89
N TRP A 67 15.41 0.52 4.91
CA TRP A 67 16.77 0.63 5.43
C TRP A 67 17.84 0.26 4.41
N GLN A 68 17.50 -0.46 3.35
CA GLN A 68 18.42 -0.75 2.25
C GLN A 68 19.01 0.51 1.61
N TYR A 69 18.27 1.63 1.61
CA TYR A 69 18.67 2.89 0.94
C TYR A 69 18.26 4.17 1.68
N ALA A 70 17.72 4.06 2.87
CA ALA A 70 17.24 5.23 3.61
C ALA A 70 18.32 6.29 3.87
N ASN A 71 19.58 5.88 3.96
CA ASN A 71 20.70 6.80 4.13
C ASN A 71 21.12 7.51 2.85
N ASP A 72 20.73 6.99 1.69
CA ASP A 72 21.11 7.47 0.36
C ASP A 72 20.04 8.36 -0.28
N VAL A 73 18.86 8.50 0.38
CA VAL A 73 17.80 9.37 -0.14
C VAL A 73 18.19 10.83 -0.11
N PRO A 74 17.79 11.66 -1.10
CA PRO A 74 18.24 13.04 -1.28
C PRO A 74 17.53 14.03 -0.34
N THR A 75 17.37 13.68 0.93
CA THR A 75 16.79 14.54 1.96
C THR A 75 17.86 14.96 2.96
N SER A 76 17.89 16.23 3.36
CA SER A 76 18.91 16.78 4.27
C SER A 76 18.41 16.99 5.70
N GLN A 77 17.18 17.44 5.88
CA GLN A 77 16.61 17.76 7.19
C GLN A 77 15.85 16.60 7.82
N TYR A 78 15.42 15.61 7.05
CA TYR A 78 14.68 14.43 7.47
C TYR A 78 15.01 13.24 6.58
N ARG A 79 14.57 12.03 6.96
CA ARG A 79 14.75 10.81 6.16
C ARG A 79 13.39 10.29 5.73
N SER A 80 13.10 10.45 4.43
CA SER A 80 11.94 9.92 3.71
C SER A 80 10.56 10.41 4.21
N PRO A 81 9.52 10.29 3.42
CA PRO A 81 8.15 10.66 3.79
C PRO A 81 7.49 9.60 4.67
N ASN A 82 6.36 9.96 5.25
CA ASN A 82 5.40 9.01 5.79
C ASN A 82 4.45 8.53 4.69
N SER A 83 3.85 7.36 4.87
CA SER A 83 2.74 6.89 4.05
C SER A 83 1.52 7.81 4.23
N VAL A 84 0.56 7.74 3.31
CA VAL A 84 -0.77 8.30 3.60
C VAL A 84 -1.40 7.57 4.77
N PRO A 85 -2.22 8.25 5.61
CA PRO A 85 -2.99 7.60 6.65
C PRO A 85 -3.99 6.60 6.05
N ARG A 86 -4.11 5.43 6.70
CA ARG A 86 -4.95 4.32 6.25
C ARG A 86 -5.86 3.86 7.36
N ASP A 87 -7.14 3.73 7.09
CA ASP A 87 -8.09 3.08 7.98
C ASP A 87 -7.93 1.57 7.90
N LEU A 88 -7.86 0.95 9.08
CA LEU A 88 -7.72 -0.50 9.22
C LEU A 88 -9.05 -1.12 9.65
N SER A 89 -9.40 -2.22 9.01
CA SER A 89 -10.53 -3.06 9.41
C SER A 89 -10.22 -4.53 9.16
N LEU A 90 -11.01 -5.42 9.74
CA LEU A 90 -10.90 -6.85 9.48
C LEU A 90 -12.05 -7.28 8.57
N PHE A 91 -11.77 -8.21 7.67
CA PHE A 91 -12.77 -8.83 6.82
C PHE A 91 -12.53 -10.33 6.70
N ALA A 92 -13.59 -11.09 6.43
CA ALA A 92 -13.54 -12.55 6.30
C ALA A 92 -13.59 -12.97 4.82
N VAL A 93 -12.76 -13.94 4.46
CA VAL A 93 -12.84 -14.64 3.17
C VAL A 93 -12.70 -16.14 3.42
N GLY A 94 -13.74 -16.91 3.13
CA GLY A 94 -13.82 -18.30 3.55
C GLY A 94 -13.69 -18.41 5.08
N ASP A 95 -12.81 -19.27 5.56
CA ASP A 95 -12.54 -19.44 6.99
C ASP A 95 -11.43 -18.49 7.51
N GLY A 96 -10.86 -17.63 6.65
CA GLY A 96 -9.77 -16.74 7.00
C GLY A 96 -10.22 -15.31 7.34
N ILE A 97 -9.54 -14.70 8.31
CA ILE A 97 -9.69 -13.28 8.64
C ILE A 97 -8.46 -12.53 8.15
N TYR A 98 -8.70 -11.39 7.50
CA TYR A 98 -7.67 -10.58 6.87
C TYR A 98 -7.78 -9.12 7.29
N LEU A 99 -6.64 -8.42 7.25
CA LEU A 99 -6.59 -6.98 7.46
C LEU A 99 -6.87 -6.26 6.15
N GLN A 100 -7.85 -5.38 6.16
CA GLN A 100 -8.06 -4.36 5.14
C GLN A 100 -7.33 -3.08 5.56
N SER A 101 -6.63 -2.48 4.62
CA SER A 101 -5.94 -1.22 4.78
C SER A 101 -6.35 -0.30 3.62
N ALA A 102 -7.17 0.70 3.90
CA ALA A 102 -7.72 1.62 2.90
C ALA A 102 -7.28 3.05 3.17
N PRO A 103 -7.02 3.88 2.16
CA PRO A 103 -6.73 5.30 2.37
C PRO A 103 -7.82 5.97 3.21
N SER A 104 -7.42 6.77 4.20
CA SER A 104 -8.37 7.46 5.07
C SER A 104 -9.25 8.43 4.27
N PRO A 105 -10.57 8.50 4.53
CA PRO A 105 -11.51 9.28 3.71
C PRO A 105 -11.23 10.80 3.75
N GLU A 106 -10.50 11.29 4.72
CA GLU A 106 -10.06 12.67 4.80
C GLU A 106 -9.20 13.09 3.60
N LEU A 107 -8.49 12.16 2.99
CA LEU A 107 -7.68 12.40 1.78
C LEU A 107 -8.53 12.87 0.59
N LEU A 108 -9.81 12.53 0.56
CA LEU A 108 -10.75 13.02 -0.47
C LEU A 108 -10.85 14.54 -0.49
N LYS A 109 -10.60 15.21 0.64
CA LYS A 109 -10.60 16.68 0.74
C LYS A 109 -9.43 17.34 0.01
N LEU A 110 -8.41 16.56 -0.33
CA LEU A 110 -7.24 17.04 -1.08
C LEU A 110 -7.46 16.97 -2.60
N ARG A 111 -8.54 16.34 -3.05
CA ARG A 111 -8.87 16.25 -4.46
C ARG A 111 -9.33 17.59 -4.99
N ASP A 112 -8.66 18.10 -6.02
CA ASP A 112 -8.98 19.35 -6.71
C ASP A 112 -9.60 19.04 -8.08
N ILE A 113 -8.85 18.46 -9.00
CA ILE A 113 -9.30 18.15 -10.35
C ILE A 113 -9.42 16.64 -10.52
N SER A 114 -10.56 16.20 -11.06
CA SER A 114 -10.77 14.80 -11.41
C SER A 114 -10.97 14.65 -12.93
N LYS A 115 -10.26 13.68 -13.51
CA LYS A 115 -10.44 13.30 -14.92
C LYS A 115 -10.64 11.79 -15.03
N LYS A 116 -11.71 11.38 -15.71
CA LYS A 116 -12.01 9.98 -15.98
C LYS A 116 -11.73 9.63 -17.43
N ARG A 117 -11.10 8.49 -17.67
CA ARG A 117 -10.86 7.91 -18.99
C ARG A 117 -11.21 6.43 -18.98
N SER A 118 -11.62 5.91 -20.13
CA SER A 118 -11.86 4.47 -20.32
C SER A 118 -11.09 4.02 -21.54
N PHE A 119 -10.43 2.87 -21.42
CA PHE A 119 -9.61 2.31 -22.49
C PHE A 119 -9.89 0.82 -22.64
N ARG A 120 -9.72 0.32 -23.87
CA ARG A 120 -9.40 -1.09 -24.09
C ARG A 120 -7.90 -1.19 -24.28
N VAL A 121 -7.29 -2.11 -23.56
CA VAL A 121 -5.85 -2.37 -23.62
C VAL A 121 -5.63 -3.83 -24.02
N ASN A 122 -4.80 -4.02 -25.02
CA ASN A 122 -4.25 -5.31 -25.41
C ASN A 122 -2.73 -5.12 -25.50
N GLY A 123 -1.98 -5.74 -24.60
CA GLY A 123 -0.58 -5.40 -24.36
C GLY A 123 -0.44 -4.10 -23.58
N THR A 124 0.36 -3.16 -24.03
CA THR A 124 0.68 -1.91 -23.34
C THR A 124 0.06 -0.70 -24.01
N ARG A 125 -0.43 0.24 -23.23
CA ARG A 125 -0.91 1.55 -23.69
C ARG A 125 -0.30 2.68 -22.88
N THR A 126 0.38 3.59 -23.53
CA THR A 126 0.88 4.83 -22.93
C THR A 126 -0.23 5.89 -22.90
N VAL A 127 -0.39 6.53 -21.76
CA VAL A 127 -1.26 7.69 -21.58
C VAL A 127 -0.39 8.87 -21.19
N LYS A 128 -0.31 9.85 -22.06
CA LYS A 128 0.42 11.09 -21.79
C LYS A 128 -0.47 12.02 -21.00
N GLU A 129 0.08 12.58 -19.97
CA GLU A 129 -0.42 13.72 -19.19
C GLU A 129 -1.95 13.72 -18.94
N LEU A 130 -2.36 13.07 -17.87
CA LEU A 130 -3.77 13.04 -17.48
C LEU A 130 -4.23 14.39 -16.91
N VAL A 131 -3.38 15.06 -16.14
CA VAL A 131 -3.64 16.37 -15.52
C VAL A 131 -2.39 17.23 -15.61
N PRO A 132 -2.32 18.20 -16.54
CA PRO A 132 -1.19 19.10 -16.65
C PRO A 132 -1.02 19.96 -15.40
N GLY A 133 0.24 20.24 -15.03
CA GLY A 133 0.58 21.19 -13.96
C GLY A 133 0.28 20.71 -12.53
N ASN A 134 0.13 19.41 -12.30
CA ASN A 134 -0.11 18.85 -10.96
C ASN A 134 1.16 18.70 -10.11
N GLU A 135 2.32 19.09 -10.64
CA GLU A 135 3.63 19.01 -9.95
C GLU A 135 3.95 17.61 -9.38
N GLY A 136 3.35 16.55 -9.95
CA GLY A 136 3.50 15.19 -9.50
C GLY A 136 2.59 14.77 -8.34
N ALA A 137 1.69 15.63 -7.88
CA ALA A 137 0.72 15.30 -6.81
C ALA A 137 -0.60 14.80 -7.41
N TYR A 138 -0.85 13.48 -7.37
CA TYR A 138 -2.07 12.89 -7.92
C TYR A 138 -2.46 11.60 -7.21
N GLU A 139 -3.72 11.25 -7.39
CA GLU A 139 -4.28 9.95 -7.03
C GLU A 139 -4.77 9.26 -8.31
N ILE A 140 -4.52 7.97 -8.44
CA ILE A 140 -4.98 7.16 -9.58
C ILE A 140 -5.88 6.06 -9.05
N GLU A 141 -7.12 6.02 -9.56
CA GLU A 141 -8.06 4.94 -9.31
C GLU A 141 -8.30 4.15 -10.61
N LEU A 142 -8.02 2.86 -10.58
CA LEU A 142 -8.16 1.96 -11.72
C LEU A 142 -9.24 0.92 -11.46
N ALA A 143 -10.24 0.85 -12.35
CA ALA A 143 -11.20 -0.25 -12.39
C ALA A 143 -10.94 -1.10 -13.64
N ILE A 144 -10.46 -2.32 -13.44
CA ILE A 144 -10.12 -3.24 -14.54
C ILE A 144 -11.19 -4.32 -14.62
N ARG A 145 -11.72 -4.55 -15.83
CA ARG A 145 -12.79 -5.53 -16.09
C ARG A 145 -12.47 -6.41 -17.28
N ASN A 146 -13.04 -7.63 -17.29
CA ASN A 146 -12.98 -8.57 -18.42
C ASN A 146 -11.55 -8.79 -18.94
N GLN A 147 -10.61 -9.00 -18.06
CA GLN A 147 -9.22 -9.22 -18.38
C GLN A 147 -8.92 -10.74 -18.45
N HIS A 148 -7.98 -11.11 -19.31
CA HIS A 148 -7.46 -12.47 -19.49
C HIS A 148 -5.93 -12.53 -19.34
N ALA A 149 -5.33 -11.43 -18.87
CA ALA A 149 -3.89 -11.36 -18.67
C ALA A 149 -3.48 -12.10 -17.38
N ASP A 150 -2.28 -12.67 -17.38
CA ASP A 150 -1.67 -13.25 -16.17
C ASP A 150 -1.24 -12.15 -15.19
N VAL A 151 -0.78 -11.02 -15.72
CA VAL A 151 -0.35 -9.86 -14.94
C VAL A 151 -1.04 -8.61 -15.48
N ILE A 152 -1.53 -7.77 -14.59
CA ILE A 152 -2.09 -6.45 -14.89
C ILE A 152 -1.40 -5.40 -14.03
N GLY A 153 -1.25 -4.19 -14.56
CA GLY A 153 -0.59 -3.14 -13.77
C GLY A 153 -0.54 -1.81 -14.50
N PHE A 154 0.16 -0.89 -13.90
CA PHE A 154 0.49 0.38 -14.52
C PHE A 154 1.87 0.86 -14.07
N ARG A 155 2.51 1.64 -14.93
CA ARG A 155 3.82 2.21 -14.71
C ARG A 155 3.73 3.73 -14.82
N LEU A 156 4.25 4.41 -13.81
CA LEU A 156 4.53 5.84 -13.86
C LEU A 156 5.99 6.01 -14.23
N TYR A 157 6.27 6.88 -15.17
CA TYR A 157 7.65 7.15 -15.58
C TYR A 157 7.80 8.59 -16.10
N ASN A 158 9.02 9.09 -16.07
CA ASN A 158 9.37 10.40 -16.58
C ASN A 158 10.48 10.32 -17.65
N ASP A 159 10.80 11.46 -18.23
CA ASP A 159 11.82 11.55 -19.28
C ASP A 159 13.27 11.35 -18.80
N LYS A 160 13.47 11.27 -17.47
CA LYS A 160 14.78 10.99 -16.85
C LYS A 160 15.03 9.48 -16.65
N GLY A 161 14.06 8.63 -16.97
CA GLY A 161 14.15 7.19 -16.77
C GLY A 161 13.83 6.76 -15.32
N GLU A 162 13.27 7.64 -14.50
CA GLU A 162 12.74 7.27 -13.19
C GLU A 162 11.36 6.65 -13.38
N GLU A 163 11.10 5.54 -12.70
CA GLU A 163 9.83 4.83 -12.84
C GLU A 163 9.35 4.21 -11.52
N VAL A 164 8.03 4.09 -11.42
CA VAL A 164 7.33 3.30 -10.39
C VAL A 164 6.42 2.30 -11.11
N ASP A 165 6.67 1.02 -10.93
CA ASP A 165 5.92 -0.07 -11.53
C ASP A 165 5.04 -0.73 -10.46
N MET A 166 3.74 -0.81 -10.70
CA MET A 166 2.75 -1.45 -9.85
C MET A 166 2.04 -2.54 -10.63
N GLN A 167 2.19 -3.77 -10.18
CA GLN A 167 1.66 -4.95 -10.84
C GLN A 167 0.81 -5.78 -9.89
N TYR A 168 -0.16 -6.48 -10.45
CA TYR A 168 -0.94 -7.50 -9.78
C TYR A 168 -0.88 -8.79 -10.57
N ASP A 169 -0.32 -9.82 -9.96
CA ASP A 169 -0.29 -11.17 -10.51
C ASP A 169 -1.63 -11.87 -10.24
N MET A 170 -2.32 -12.25 -11.31
CA MET A 170 -3.64 -12.86 -11.24
C MET A 170 -3.61 -14.30 -10.71
N LYS A 171 -2.49 -15.00 -10.86
CA LYS A 171 -2.30 -16.38 -10.37
C LYS A 171 -1.95 -16.37 -8.90
N GLU A 172 -0.97 -15.56 -8.54
CA GLU A 172 -0.47 -15.43 -7.16
C GLU A 172 -1.41 -14.58 -6.27
N LYS A 173 -2.29 -13.79 -6.88
CA LYS A 173 -3.21 -12.85 -6.22
C LYS A 173 -2.52 -11.84 -5.30
N LYS A 174 -1.40 -11.33 -5.77
CA LYS A 174 -0.57 -10.35 -5.05
C LYS A 174 0.07 -9.32 -5.98
#